data_a0d60ff579e2f1be0ec305a8cce44109
#
_entry.id   a0d60ff579e2f1be0ec305a8cce44109
#
_cell.length_a   1.000
_cell.length_b   1.000
_cell.length_c   1.000
_cell.angle_alpha   90.00
_cell.angle_beta   90.00
_cell.angle_gamma   90.00
#
_symmetry.space_group_name_H-M   'P 1'
#
loop_
_entity.id
_entity.type
_entity.pdbx_description
1 polymer ?
#
loop_
_entity_poly.entity_id
_entity_poly.type
_entity_poly.pdbx_seq_one_letter_code
_entity_poly.pdbx_strand_id
1 'polypeptide(L)'
;MVEKLTPMSEDFNEWYTDIIQQAQLADYSPVKGTMVIRPYGYSIWESVQSYLDKKFKETGHQNAYFPLFIPNSFIQKEAEHVEGFSPELAMVTHAGGKELEEPLVVRPTSETIINHMFAKWIKSHRDLPMLINQWANVVRWEMRTRLFLRTSEFLWQEGHTAHATESEATEEALRMLEIYSEFAENAAAVSVVKGIKSANERFAGATRTYSIEAMMKDMKALQAGTSHELGQNFSKAFEIQFSDEENNLQHPYQTSWGVSTRLIGMIIMAHGDDKGLNLPPKLAPHQVVIIPITPNEDSKGSVLDATKKISEELGKSFRVYVDDRDNISPGFKFNEWELKGVPLRIEIGPRDVENKTVVFSRRDGVDGKFNINFDDVSSKVSETLDNIHNNLLESSKNFRKENTVHVDSYEDLISALNGDPGFVTCFWDENSDDEDKVKAETKATLRCYVLDEEKTEKAVNNENTQGKLAIFSKAY
;
A
#
# COMPACT_ATOMS: atom_id res chain seq x y z
N MET A 1 -10.02 24.76 -16.84
CA MET A 1 -10.99 23.68 -17.10
C MET A 1 -10.35 22.44 -16.52
N VAL A 2 -11.07 21.58 -15.82
CA VAL A 2 -10.58 20.23 -15.52
C VAL A 2 -10.47 19.53 -16.88
N GLU A 3 -9.27 19.12 -17.27
CA GLU A 3 -9.10 18.38 -18.52
C GLU A 3 -9.85 17.04 -18.38
N LYS A 4 -10.39 16.55 -19.48
CA LYS A 4 -11.14 15.28 -19.47
C LYS A 4 -10.14 14.16 -19.21
N LEU A 5 -10.39 13.30 -18.22
CA LEU A 5 -9.61 12.10 -18.00
C LEU A 5 -9.69 11.18 -19.23
N THR A 6 -8.58 10.54 -19.56
CA THR A 6 -8.58 9.41 -20.50
C THR A 6 -9.49 8.32 -19.93
N PRO A 7 -10.46 7.77 -20.69
CA PRO A 7 -11.28 6.68 -20.20
C PRO A 7 -10.45 5.45 -19.82
N MET A 8 -10.76 4.83 -18.70
CA MET A 8 -10.06 3.63 -18.19
C MET A 8 -10.04 2.50 -19.23
N SER A 9 -11.14 2.33 -19.97
CA SER A 9 -11.29 1.31 -21.01
C SER A 9 -10.49 1.59 -22.27
N GLU A 10 -10.08 2.85 -22.52
CA GLU A 10 -9.27 3.25 -23.67
C GLU A 10 -7.76 3.05 -23.39
N ASP A 11 -7.27 3.60 -22.28
CA ASP A 11 -5.90 3.39 -21.81
C ASP A 11 -5.82 3.48 -20.29
N PHE A 12 -5.67 2.33 -19.64
CA PHE A 12 -5.57 2.24 -18.18
C PHE A 12 -4.33 2.95 -17.61
N ASN A 13 -3.23 2.97 -18.38
CA ASN A 13 -2.00 3.60 -17.92
C ASN A 13 -2.10 5.12 -17.97
N GLU A 14 -2.65 5.66 -19.04
CA GLU A 14 -2.90 7.09 -19.20
C GLU A 14 -3.95 7.56 -18.19
N TRP A 15 -5.07 6.85 -18.06
CA TRP A 15 -6.09 7.11 -17.03
C TRP A 15 -5.49 7.22 -15.63
N TYR A 16 -4.61 6.29 -15.27
CA TYR A 16 -3.93 6.28 -13.96
C TYR A 16 -3.07 7.55 -13.76
N THR A 17 -2.32 7.93 -14.80
CA THR A 17 -1.44 9.10 -14.77
C THR A 17 -2.25 10.39 -14.71
N ASP A 18 -3.32 10.50 -15.51
CA ASP A 18 -4.23 11.63 -15.52
C ASP A 18 -4.86 11.87 -14.14
N ILE A 19 -5.35 10.83 -13.50
CA ILE A 19 -5.92 10.93 -12.14
C ILE A 19 -4.89 11.49 -11.17
N ILE A 20 -3.67 10.96 -11.15
CA ILE A 20 -2.62 11.41 -10.22
C ILE A 20 -2.33 12.89 -10.39
N GLN A 21 -2.18 13.34 -11.63
CA GLN A 21 -1.83 14.72 -11.93
C GLN A 21 -3.00 15.69 -11.72
N GLN A 22 -4.19 15.36 -12.24
CA GLN A 22 -5.35 16.24 -12.17
C GLN A 22 -5.95 16.31 -10.76
N ALA A 23 -5.95 15.21 -9.99
CA ALA A 23 -6.33 15.22 -8.58
C ALA A 23 -5.22 15.79 -7.66
N GLN A 24 -4.10 16.21 -8.25
CA GLN A 24 -2.98 16.85 -7.55
C GLN A 24 -2.32 15.96 -6.48
N LEU A 25 -2.14 14.68 -6.77
CA LEU A 25 -1.48 13.75 -5.87
C LEU A 25 0.05 13.80 -5.98
N ALA A 26 0.58 13.80 -7.19
CA ALA A 26 2.00 13.86 -7.47
C ALA A 26 2.29 14.44 -8.86
N ASP A 27 3.53 14.89 -9.04
CA ASP A 27 4.09 15.31 -10.31
C ASP A 27 5.46 14.67 -10.54
N TYR A 28 5.89 14.62 -11.79
CA TYR A 28 7.25 14.22 -12.14
C TYR A 28 8.26 15.26 -11.63
N SER A 29 9.35 14.80 -11.06
CA SER A 29 10.44 15.64 -10.60
C SER A 29 11.43 15.92 -11.74
N PRO A 30 12.27 17.00 -11.63
CA PRO A 30 13.38 17.22 -12.55
C PRO A 30 14.40 16.07 -12.62
N VAL A 31 14.51 15.27 -11.56
CA VAL A 31 15.35 14.06 -11.53
C VAL A 31 14.55 12.91 -12.11
N LYS A 32 15.03 12.38 -13.25
CA LYS A 32 14.34 11.28 -13.95
C LYS A 32 14.06 10.10 -13.01
N GLY A 33 12.81 9.64 -13.02
CA GLY A 33 12.38 8.48 -12.25
C GLY A 33 11.96 8.78 -10.82
N THR A 34 12.10 10.02 -10.36
CA THR A 34 11.60 10.45 -9.06
C THR A 34 10.30 11.24 -9.18
N MET A 35 9.55 11.38 -8.09
CA MET A 35 8.29 12.12 -8.05
C MET A 35 8.28 13.14 -6.94
N VAL A 36 7.49 14.21 -7.13
CA VAL A 36 7.10 15.13 -6.07
C VAL A 36 5.71 14.74 -5.61
N ILE A 37 5.56 14.29 -4.37
CA ILE A 37 4.25 14.03 -3.79
C ILE A 37 3.67 15.37 -3.33
N ARG A 38 2.52 15.76 -3.90
CA ARG A 38 1.87 17.02 -3.59
C ARG A 38 1.10 16.92 -2.25
N PRO A 39 0.72 18.06 -1.64
CA PRO A 39 0.08 18.03 -0.30
C PRO A 39 -1.14 17.10 -0.20
N TYR A 40 -1.99 17.04 -1.22
CA TYR A 40 -3.16 16.17 -1.19
C TYR A 40 -2.79 14.68 -1.20
N GLY A 41 -1.81 14.29 -2.04
CA GLY A 41 -1.27 12.93 -2.06
C GLY A 41 -0.50 12.59 -0.78
N TYR A 42 0.25 13.56 -0.23
CA TYR A 42 0.99 13.36 1.02
C TYR A 42 0.07 13.15 2.21
N SER A 43 -1.08 13.85 2.27
CA SER A 43 -2.08 13.63 3.32
C SER A 43 -2.69 12.23 3.31
N ILE A 44 -2.79 11.57 2.14
CA ILE A 44 -3.17 10.16 2.08
C ILE A 44 -2.07 9.29 2.72
N TRP A 45 -0.80 9.58 2.43
CA TRP A 45 0.33 8.88 3.04
C TRP A 45 0.38 9.08 4.57
N GLU A 46 0.14 10.28 5.07
CA GLU A 46 0.04 10.56 6.51
C GLU A 46 -1.08 9.73 7.17
N SER A 47 -2.21 9.55 6.49
CA SER A 47 -3.30 8.69 6.97
C SER A 47 -2.89 7.21 7.01
N VAL A 48 -2.15 6.72 6.02
CA VAL A 48 -1.55 5.37 6.01
C VAL A 48 -0.57 5.22 7.18
N GLN A 49 0.34 6.18 7.35
CA GLN A 49 1.29 6.19 8.46
C GLN A 49 0.57 6.17 9.81
N SER A 50 -0.41 7.03 10.00
CA SER A 50 -1.14 7.14 11.26
C SER A 50 -1.83 5.82 11.65
N TYR A 51 -2.44 5.12 10.66
CA TYR A 51 -3.10 3.84 10.91
C TYR A 51 -2.08 2.75 11.28
N LEU A 52 -1.04 2.58 10.46
CA LEU A 52 -0.06 1.52 10.64
C LEU A 52 0.85 1.75 11.84
N ASP A 53 1.32 2.97 12.06
CA ASP A 53 2.18 3.32 13.20
C ASP A 53 1.48 3.06 14.54
N LYS A 54 0.17 3.33 14.60
CA LYS A 54 -0.64 2.97 15.77
C LYS A 54 -0.64 1.46 16.00
N LYS A 55 -0.87 0.67 14.95
CA LYS A 55 -0.87 -0.80 15.04
C LYS A 55 0.49 -1.37 15.45
N PHE A 56 1.58 -0.84 14.91
CA PHE A 56 2.93 -1.26 15.30
C PHE A 56 3.22 -0.94 16.78
N LYS A 57 2.82 0.22 17.26
CA LYS A 57 2.98 0.58 18.68
C LYS A 57 2.13 -0.27 19.62
N GLU A 58 0.93 -0.66 19.19
CA GLU A 58 0.06 -1.60 19.93
C GLU A 58 0.72 -2.98 20.11
N THR A 59 1.62 -3.38 19.21
CA THR A 59 2.38 -4.63 19.28
C THR A 59 3.78 -4.46 19.89
N GLY A 60 4.10 -3.28 20.45
CA GLY A 60 5.34 -3.01 21.19
C GLY A 60 6.49 -2.48 20.35
N HIS A 61 6.30 -2.27 19.05
CA HIS A 61 7.35 -1.75 18.16
C HIS A 61 7.65 -0.29 18.45
N GLN A 62 8.91 0.09 18.27
CA GLN A 62 9.40 1.44 18.45
C GLN A 62 9.99 1.99 17.15
N ASN A 63 9.68 3.26 16.86
CA ASN A 63 10.26 3.93 15.71
C ASN A 63 11.71 4.31 16.00
N ALA A 64 12.59 4.01 15.04
CA ALA A 64 13.98 4.45 15.02
C ALA A 64 14.29 5.16 13.70
N TYR A 65 15.45 5.76 13.60
CA TYR A 65 15.95 6.37 12.37
C TYR A 65 17.39 5.95 12.12
N PHE A 66 17.67 5.45 10.93
CA PHE A 66 19.00 5.07 10.47
C PHE A 66 19.47 6.01 9.35
N PRO A 67 20.77 6.27 9.23
CA PRO A 67 21.30 7.18 8.22
C PRO A 67 20.97 6.79 6.79
N LEU A 68 20.80 7.80 5.94
CA LEU A 68 20.56 7.65 4.51
C LEU A 68 21.74 6.99 3.78
N PHE A 69 22.97 7.30 4.20
CA PHE A 69 24.19 6.82 3.56
C PHE A 69 24.73 5.58 4.25
N ILE A 70 25.05 4.57 3.46
CA ILE A 70 25.65 3.31 3.90
C ILE A 70 27.04 3.18 3.26
N PRO A 71 28.09 2.83 4.00
CA PRO A 71 29.40 2.52 3.41
C PRO A 71 29.29 1.40 2.38
N ASN A 72 29.93 1.57 1.22
CA ASN A 72 29.87 0.57 0.15
C ASN A 72 30.38 -0.81 0.58
N SER A 73 31.38 -0.84 1.47
CA SER A 73 31.91 -2.08 2.05
C SER A 73 30.84 -2.91 2.80
N PHE A 74 29.83 -2.26 3.38
CA PHE A 74 28.74 -2.97 4.06
C PHE A 74 27.82 -3.68 3.06
N ILE A 75 27.51 -3.03 1.96
CA ILE A 75 26.71 -3.63 0.89
C ILE A 75 27.46 -4.80 0.23
N GLN A 76 28.77 -4.67 0.03
CA GLN A 76 29.60 -5.75 -0.50
C GLN A 76 29.63 -6.95 0.46
N LYS A 77 29.79 -6.72 1.77
CA LYS A 77 29.70 -7.77 2.78
C LYS A 77 28.36 -8.51 2.75
N GLU A 78 27.26 -7.79 2.55
CA GLU A 78 25.93 -8.41 2.41
C GLU A 78 25.84 -9.25 1.15
N ALA A 79 26.29 -8.73 0.00
CA ALA A 79 26.28 -9.44 -1.28
C ALA A 79 27.11 -10.73 -1.27
N GLU A 80 28.16 -10.82 -0.46
CA GLU A 80 28.97 -12.04 -0.28
C GLU A 80 28.24 -13.12 0.52
N HIS A 81 27.29 -12.74 1.37
CA HIS A 81 26.61 -13.65 2.31
C HIS A 81 25.13 -13.88 1.96
N VAL A 82 24.54 -13.02 1.13
CA VAL A 82 23.13 -13.07 0.74
C VAL A 82 23.02 -13.27 -0.77
N GLU A 83 22.72 -14.50 -1.18
CA GLU A 83 22.57 -14.86 -2.59
C GLU A 83 21.41 -14.06 -3.22
N GLY A 84 21.65 -13.52 -4.42
CA GLY A 84 20.63 -12.78 -5.19
C GLY A 84 20.46 -11.31 -4.82
N PHE A 85 21.20 -10.77 -3.84
CA PHE A 85 21.16 -9.35 -3.49
C PHE A 85 22.01 -8.52 -4.47
N SER A 86 21.37 -7.88 -5.45
CA SER A 86 22.03 -7.01 -6.42
C SER A 86 21.15 -5.81 -6.78
N PRO A 87 20.96 -4.85 -5.83
CA PRO A 87 20.17 -3.67 -6.10
C PRO A 87 20.87 -2.72 -7.07
N GLU A 88 20.11 -2.04 -7.93
CA GLU A 88 20.63 -0.90 -8.70
C GLU A 88 20.86 0.27 -7.72
N LEU A 89 22.14 0.62 -7.51
CA LEU A 89 22.58 1.52 -6.47
C LEU A 89 22.79 2.95 -6.98
N ALA A 90 22.37 3.92 -6.19
CA ALA A 90 22.83 5.30 -6.32
C ALA A 90 24.04 5.50 -5.41
N MET A 91 25.19 5.89 -6.01
CA MET A 91 26.47 6.02 -5.32
C MET A 91 26.87 7.48 -5.14
N VAL A 92 27.40 7.81 -3.96
CA VAL A 92 28.01 9.11 -3.66
C VAL A 92 29.54 8.92 -3.58
N THR A 93 30.22 9.49 -4.56
CA THR A 93 31.69 9.39 -4.67
C THR A 93 32.41 10.66 -4.18
N HIS A 94 31.70 11.80 -4.09
CA HIS A 94 32.24 13.09 -3.70
C HIS A 94 31.38 13.73 -2.61
N ALA A 95 32.00 14.30 -1.58
CA ALA A 95 31.35 15.12 -0.57
C ALA A 95 32.32 16.19 -0.03
N GLY A 96 31.78 17.36 0.36
CA GLY A 96 32.61 18.47 0.85
C GLY A 96 33.63 18.99 -0.18
N GLY A 97 33.34 18.82 -1.48
CA GLY A 97 34.22 19.25 -2.58
C GLY A 97 35.43 18.31 -2.84
N LYS A 98 35.45 17.13 -2.25
CA LYS A 98 36.53 16.14 -2.39
C LYS A 98 35.96 14.77 -2.72
N GLU A 99 36.76 13.94 -3.40
CA GLU A 99 36.49 12.54 -3.57
C GLU A 99 36.55 11.82 -2.20
N LEU A 100 35.62 10.91 -1.96
CA LEU A 100 35.58 10.11 -0.74
C LEU A 100 36.58 8.95 -0.85
N GLU A 101 37.26 8.62 0.25
CA GLU A 101 38.13 7.45 0.34
C GLU A 101 37.36 6.15 0.10
N GLU A 102 36.14 6.09 0.59
CA GLU A 102 35.18 5.01 0.33
C GLU A 102 33.86 5.61 -0.20
N PRO A 103 33.34 5.14 -1.34
CA PRO A 103 32.04 5.55 -1.83
C PRO A 103 30.93 5.20 -0.83
N LEU A 104 29.91 6.05 -0.74
CA LEU A 104 28.71 5.80 0.02
C LEU A 104 27.56 5.41 -0.90
N VAL A 105 26.71 4.52 -0.44
CA VAL A 105 25.48 4.11 -1.09
C VAL A 105 24.32 4.86 -0.49
N VAL A 106 23.47 5.46 -1.32
CA VAL A 106 22.15 5.92 -0.89
C VAL A 106 21.31 4.68 -0.64
N ARG A 107 20.84 4.46 0.60
CA ARG A 107 20.20 3.20 1.02
C ARG A 107 19.12 2.71 0.05
N PRO A 108 19.24 1.49 -0.52
CA PRO A 108 18.18 0.83 -1.28
C PRO A 108 17.22 0.07 -0.37
N THR A 109 17.68 -0.26 0.82
CA THR A 109 17.05 -0.92 1.97
C THR A 109 17.98 -0.75 3.16
N SER A 110 17.55 -1.06 4.38
CA SER A 110 18.32 -0.73 5.57
C SER A 110 18.84 -1.94 6.34
N GLU A 111 18.70 -3.18 5.84
CA GLU A 111 19.16 -4.39 6.52
C GLU A 111 20.63 -4.29 6.96
N THR A 112 21.51 -3.84 6.09
CA THR A 112 22.95 -3.73 6.36
C THR A 112 23.27 -2.85 7.54
N ILE A 113 22.76 -1.61 7.53
CA ILE A 113 23.04 -0.65 8.61
C ILE A 113 22.35 -1.03 9.91
N ILE A 114 21.15 -1.58 9.84
CA ILE A 114 20.37 -2.02 11.00
C ILE A 114 21.07 -3.22 11.66
N ASN A 115 21.49 -4.22 10.89
CA ASN A 115 22.17 -5.39 11.41
C ASN A 115 23.55 -5.04 12.02
N HIS A 116 24.27 -4.08 11.41
CA HIS A 116 25.49 -3.55 12.04
C HIS A 116 25.22 -2.94 13.42
N MET A 117 24.10 -2.27 13.60
CA MET A 117 23.72 -1.69 14.90
C MET A 117 23.16 -2.76 15.84
N PHE A 118 22.41 -3.73 15.37
CA PHE A 118 21.94 -4.86 16.17
C PHE A 118 23.11 -5.65 16.75
N ALA A 119 24.20 -5.82 15.99
CA ALA A 119 25.43 -6.44 16.49
C ALA A 119 26.07 -5.70 17.69
N LYS A 120 25.81 -4.41 17.85
CA LYS A 120 26.24 -3.60 19.00
C LYS A 120 25.25 -3.61 20.14
N TRP A 121 23.95 -3.63 19.84
CA TRP A 121 22.89 -3.45 20.84
C TRP A 121 22.45 -4.77 21.48
N ILE A 122 22.43 -5.88 20.72
CA ILE A 122 22.01 -7.20 21.20
C ILE A 122 23.22 -7.94 21.76
N LYS A 123 23.22 -8.22 23.07
CA LYS A 123 24.30 -8.92 23.79
C LYS A 123 23.78 -10.04 24.67
N SER A 124 22.55 -9.95 25.16
CA SER A 124 21.96 -10.95 26.03
C SER A 124 20.49 -11.21 25.66
N HIS A 125 19.92 -12.32 26.15
CA HIS A 125 18.50 -12.64 25.99
C HIS A 125 17.58 -11.51 26.49
N ARG A 126 18.04 -10.62 27.36
CA ARG A 126 17.27 -9.48 27.88
C ARG A 126 17.12 -8.34 26.88
N ASP A 127 17.93 -8.33 25.83
CA ASP A 127 17.83 -7.34 24.72
C ASP A 127 16.83 -7.79 23.65
N LEU A 128 16.24 -8.98 23.80
CA LEU A 128 15.28 -9.58 22.89
C LEU A 128 13.86 -9.67 23.51
N PRO A 129 12.79 -9.55 22.73
CA PRO A 129 12.83 -9.25 21.31
C PRO A 129 13.22 -7.77 21.06
N MET A 130 14.02 -7.55 20.01
CA MET A 130 14.27 -6.21 19.46
C MET A 130 13.25 -5.92 18.39
N LEU A 131 12.38 -4.91 18.59
CA LEU A 131 11.24 -4.60 17.74
C LEU A 131 11.33 -3.16 17.23
N ILE A 132 11.86 -2.97 16.02
CA ILE A 132 12.12 -1.64 15.45
C ILE A 132 11.36 -1.45 14.14
N ASN A 133 10.83 -0.25 13.99
CA ASN A 133 10.22 0.25 12.76
C ASN A 133 10.90 1.56 12.32
N GLN A 134 11.00 1.79 11.03
CA GLN A 134 11.48 3.03 10.45
C GLN A 134 10.54 3.52 9.35
N TRP A 135 10.14 4.80 9.43
CA TRP A 135 9.52 5.55 8.34
C TRP A 135 10.62 6.34 7.62
N ALA A 136 10.85 6.04 6.35
CA ALA A 136 11.98 6.60 5.63
C ALA A 136 11.74 6.64 4.11
N ASN A 137 12.71 7.17 3.37
CA ASN A 137 12.85 6.99 1.94
C ASN A 137 13.92 5.94 1.64
N VAL A 138 13.85 5.36 0.44
CA VAL A 138 14.90 4.53 -0.14
C VAL A 138 15.06 4.87 -1.62
N VAL A 139 16.23 4.55 -2.18
CA VAL A 139 16.55 4.80 -3.58
C VAL A 139 16.96 3.50 -4.26
N ARG A 140 16.20 3.12 -5.29
CA ARG A 140 16.48 2.00 -6.20
C ARG A 140 16.47 2.55 -7.61
N TRP A 141 17.57 2.47 -8.32
CA TRP A 141 17.72 3.15 -9.62
C TRP A 141 16.93 2.41 -10.70
N GLU A 142 15.67 2.76 -10.84
CA GLU A 142 14.71 2.08 -11.71
C GLU A 142 14.74 2.65 -13.14
N MET A 143 14.77 1.77 -14.13
CA MET A 143 14.78 2.15 -15.54
C MET A 143 13.38 2.48 -16.09
N ARG A 144 12.34 1.81 -15.57
CA ARG A 144 10.94 1.98 -15.99
C ARG A 144 10.12 2.43 -14.80
N THR A 145 9.91 3.73 -14.71
CA THR A 145 9.24 4.34 -13.56
C THR A 145 7.76 4.61 -13.82
N ARG A 146 6.97 4.53 -12.76
CA ARG A 146 5.55 4.85 -12.73
C ARG A 146 5.19 5.43 -11.37
N LEU A 147 4.54 6.61 -11.33
CA LEU A 147 4.21 7.32 -10.10
C LEU A 147 3.54 6.40 -9.08
N PHE A 148 3.96 6.46 -7.84
CA PHE A 148 3.59 5.63 -6.68
C PHE A 148 3.91 4.12 -6.80
N LEU A 149 3.87 3.51 -7.97
CA LEU A 149 4.05 2.07 -8.15
C LEU A 149 5.50 1.63 -8.22
N ARG A 150 6.30 2.37 -8.98
CA ARG A 150 7.71 2.10 -9.20
C ARG A 150 8.44 3.41 -9.53
N THR A 151 9.14 3.97 -8.57
CA THR A 151 9.94 5.19 -8.72
C THR A 151 11.34 4.97 -8.19
N SER A 152 12.31 5.73 -8.69
CA SER A 152 13.71 5.60 -8.25
C SER A 152 13.90 5.95 -6.78
N GLU A 153 13.11 6.90 -6.28
CA GLU A 153 12.99 7.20 -4.86
C GLU A 153 11.53 7.06 -4.43
N PHE A 154 11.28 6.47 -3.27
CA PHE A 154 9.96 6.36 -2.70
C PHE A 154 9.98 6.38 -1.16
N LEU A 155 8.86 6.77 -0.57
CA LEU A 155 8.65 6.65 0.87
C LEU A 155 8.11 5.26 1.20
N TRP A 156 8.56 4.75 2.31
CA TRP A 156 8.14 3.46 2.81
C TRP A 156 8.16 3.37 4.33
N GLN A 157 7.69 2.27 4.81
CA GLN A 157 7.89 1.77 6.15
C GLN A 157 8.66 0.46 6.03
N GLU A 158 9.66 0.29 6.87
CA GLU A 158 10.39 -0.96 7.05
C GLU A 158 10.49 -1.30 8.54
N GLY A 159 10.11 -2.52 8.87
CA GLY A 159 10.29 -3.07 10.20
C GLY A 159 11.39 -4.11 10.21
N HIS A 160 12.16 -4.14 11.30
CA HIS A 160 13.24 -5.08 11.49
C HIS A 160 13.22 -5.56 12.93
N THR A 161 13.19 -6.87 13.12
CA THR A 161 13.11 -7.46 14.45
C THR A 161 14.14 -8.56 14.65
N ALA A 162 14.46 -8.82 15.91
CA ALA A 162 15.31 -9.93 16.31
C ALA A 162 14.68 -10.64 17.52
N HIS A 163 14.69 -11.97 17.50
CA HIS A 163 14.02 -12.84 18.45
C HIS A 163 14.95 -13.95 18.94
N ALA A 164 14.70 -14.47 20.12
CA ALA A 164 15.50 -15.55 20.67
C ALA A 164 15.26 -16.87 19.95
N THR A 165 14.03 -17.12 19.47
CA THR A 165 13.62 -18.38 18.86
C THR A 165 13.04 -18.20 17.46
N GLU A 166 13.07 -19.27 16.66
CA GLU A 166 12.45 -19.29 15.35
C GLU A 166 10.92 -19.11 15.44
N SER A 167 10.30 -19.73 16.43
CA SER A 167 8.86 -19.65 16.64
C SER A 167 8.39 -18.20 16.88
N GLU A 168 9.13 -17.45 17.70
CA GLU A 168 8.83 -16.02 17.94
C GLU A 168 8.98 -15.18 16.66
N ALA A 169 9.99 -15.45 15.85
CA ALA A 169 10.20 -14.75 14.58
C ALA A 169 9.10 -15.09 13.56
N THR A 170 8.69 -16.36 13.47
CA THR A 170 7.57 -16.79 12.62
C THR A 170 6.25 -16.12 13.04
N GLU A 171 5.95 -16.11 14.35
CA GLU A 171 4.76 -15.43 14.89
C GLU A 171 4.77 -13.94 14.56
N GLU A 172 5.93 -13.30 14.67
CA GLU A 172 6.10 -11.89 14.35
C GLU A 172 5.87 -11.61 12.85
N ALA A 173 6.46 -12.41 11.97
CA ALA A 173 6.28 -12.25 10.52
C ALA A 173 4.81 -12.39 10.11
N LEU A 174 4.09 -13.36 10.68
CA LEU A 174 2.66 -13.56 10.42
C LEU A 174 1.80 -12.45 11.03
N ARG A 175 2.15 -11.95 12.21
CA ARG A 175 1.47 -10.82 12.86
C ARG A 175 1.55 -9.55 11.99
N MET A 176 2.71 -9.28 11.40
CA MET A 176 2.85 -8.13 10.51
C MET A 176 2.09 -8.29 9.20
N LEU A 177 2.07 -9.50 8.64
CA LEU A 177 1.23 -9.81 7.48
C LEU A 177 -0.25 -9.55 7.79
N GLU A 178 -0.74 -9.95 8.97
CA GLU A 178 -2.12 -9.71 9.38
C GLU A 178 -2.42 -8.22 9.53
N ILE A 179 -1.53 -7.44 10.13
CA ILE A 179 -1.68 -5.98 10.24
C ILE A 179 -1.79 -5.32 8.86
N TYR A 180 -1.03 -5.79 7.87
CA TYR A 180 -1.12 -5.28 6.50
C TYR A 180 -2.42 -5.70 5.82
N SER A 181 -2.89 -6.93 6.04
CA SER A 181 -4.18 -7.40 5.55
C SER A 181 -5.34 -6.62 6.18
N GLU A 182 -5.31 -6.42 7.50
CA GLU A 182 -6.28 -5.57 8.21
C GLU A 182 -6.27 -4.13 7.68
N PHE A 183 -5.11 -3.55 7.41
CA PHE A 183 -5.01 -2.22 6.81
C PHE A 183 -5.67 -2.19 5.43
N ALA A 184 -5.37 -3.16 4.57
CA ALA A 184 -5.92 -3.22 3.22
C ALA A 184 -7.46 -3.27 3.25
N GLU A 185 -8.06 -4.09 4.11
CA GLU A 185 -9.52 -4.22 4.21
C GLU A 185 -10.15 -3.11 5.02
N ASN A 186 -9.65 -2.83 6.24
CA ASN A 186 -10.30 -1.95 7.20
C ASN A 186 -10.01 -0.46 7.00
N ALA A 187 -8.94 -0.10 6.28
CA ALA A 187 -8.62 1.29 5.99
C ALA A 187 -8.67 1.62 4.50
N ALA A 188 -8.05 0.80 3.66
CA ALA A 188 -8.01 1.01 2.21
C ALA A 188 -9.23 0.42 1.47
N ALA A 189 -10.08 -0.37 2.13
CA ALA A 189 -11.25 -1.04 1.56
C ALA A 189 -10.91 -1.93 0.35
N VAL A 190 -9.71 -2.52 0.32
CA VAL A 190 -9.23 -3.38 -0.76
C VAL A 190 -9.13 -4.82 -0.28
N SER A 191 -9.75 -5.72 -1.03
CA SER A 191 -9.65 -7.15 -0.78
C SER A 191 -8.29 -7.70 -1.21
N VAL A 192 -7.62 -8.43 -0.32
CA VAL A 192 -6.30 -9.04 -0.57
C VAL A 192 -6.31 -10.53 -0.32
N VAL A 193 -5.32 -11.22 -0.90
CA VAL A 193 -5.00 -12.62 -0.56
C VAL A 193 -3.68 -12.64 0.18
N LYS A 194 -3.66 -13.28 1.34
CA LYS A 194 -2.43 -13.59 2.09
C LYS A 194 -1.80 -14.86 1.52
N GLY A 195 -0.49 -14.83 1.28
CA GLY A 195 0.20 -15.99 0.73
C GLY A 195 1.68 -16.05 1.03
N ILE A 196 2.26 -17.21 0.73
CA ILE A 196 3.70 -17.48 0.82
C ILE A 196 4.27 -17.44 -0.60
N LYS A 197 5.37 -16.71 -0.79
CA LYS A 197 6.10 -16.66 -2.06
C LYS A 197 6.82 -17.97 -2.34
N SER A 198 6.91 -18.33 -3.62
CA SER A 198 7.79 -19.42 -4.06
C SER A 198 9.27 -19.09 -3.83
N ALA A 199 10.13 -20.07 -4.00
CA ALA A 199 11.57 -19.89 -3.90
C ALA A 199 12.10 -18.82 -4.90
N ASN A 200 11.51 -18.75 -6.11
CA ASN A 200 11.91 -17.78 -7.15
C ASN A 200 11.46 -16.34 -6.86
N GLU A 201 10.36 -16.16 -6.14
CA GLU A 201 9.79 -14.85 -5.84
C GLU A 201 10.07 -14.40 -4.39
N ARG A 202 10.83 -15.20 -3.64
CA ARG A 202 11.20 -14.93 -2.26
C ARG A 202 12.23 -13.80 -2.17
N PHE A 203 12.15 -12.99 -1.11
CA PHE A 203 13.14 -11.97 -0.83
C PHE A 203 14.52 -12.61 -0.61
N ALA A 204 15.55 -12.02 -1.23
CA ALA A 204 16.92 -12.50 -1.10
C ALA A 204 17.37 -12.51 0.38
N GLY A 205 17.88 -13.65 0.83
CA GLY A 205 18.29 -13.86 2.23
C GLY A 205 17.16 -14.25 3.19
N ALA A 206 15.90 -14.24 2.77
CA ALA A 206 14.81 -14.76 3.60
C ALA A 206 14.70 -16.29 3.52
N THR A 207 14.29 -16.93 4.61
CA THR A 207 13.88 -18.33 4.64
C THR A 207 12.45 -18.52 4.13
N ARG A 208 11.57 -17.55 4.45
CA ARG A 208 10.19 -17.43 3.94
C ARG A 208 9.85 -15.99 3.66
N THR A 209 9.02 -15.77 2.66
CA THR A 209 8.45 -14.46 2.35
C THR A 209 6.95 -14.60 2.24
N TYR A 210 6.23 -13.81 3.02
CA TYR A 210 4.79 -13.67 2.95
C TYR A 210 4.42 -12.38 2.21
N SER A 211 3.28 -12.37 1.54
CA SER A 211 2.76 -11.17 0.87
C SER A 211 1.25 -11.06 0.99
N ILE A 212 0.77 -9.83 0.82
CA ILE A 212 -0.63 -9.58 0.51
C ILE A 212 -0.73 -9.15 -0.96
N GLU A 213 -1.55 -9.87 -1.73
CA GLU A 213 -1.74 -9.67 -3.16
C GLU A 213 -3.14 -9.12 -3.42
N ALA A 214 -3.23 -7.98 -4.09
CA ALA A 214 -4.47 -7.33 -4.49
C ALA A 214 -4.69 -7.46 -6.00
N MET A 215 -5.94 -7.51 -6.45
CA MET A 215 -6.29 -7.44 -7.87
C MET A 215 -6.70 -6.02 -8.23
N MET A 216 -6.08 -5.45 -9.25
CA MET A 216 -6.39 -4.11 -9.77
C MET A 216 -7.44 -4.18 -10.87
N LYS A 217 -8.08 -3.05 -11.21
CA LYS A 217 -9.17 -3.01 -12.21
C LYS A 217 -8.74 -3.40 -13.63
N ASP A 218 -7.44 -3.39 -13.93
CA ASP A 218 -6.91 -3.98 -15.16
C ASP A 218 -6.57 -5.47 -15.02
N MET A 219 -7.10 -6.12 -13.98
CA MET A 219 -6.97 -7.54 -13.65
C MET A 219 -5.55 -8.01 -13.33
N LYS A 220 -4.58 -7.09 -13.16
CA LYS A 220 -3.23 -7.44 -12.74
C LYS A 220 -3.11 -7.52 -11.23
N ALA A 221 -2.17 -8.37 -10.80
CA ALA A 221 -1.78 -8.46 -9.39
C ALA A 221 -0.92 -7.27 -8.95
N LEU A 222 -1.17 -6.78 -7.75
CA LEU A 222 -0.31 -5.85 -7.05
C LEU A 222 0.10 -6.42 -5.69
N GLN A 223 1.41 -6.61 -5.49
CA GLN A 223 1.96 -6.90 -4.18
C GLN A 223 1.88 -5.64 -3.31
N ALA A 224 1.01 -5.64 -2.32
CA ALA A 224 0.70 -4.47 -1.51
C ALA A 224 1.53 -4.38 -0.23
N GLY A 225 2.06 -5.49 0.26
CA GLY A 225 2.94 -5.55 1.43
C GLY A 225 3.62 -6.89 1.54
N THR A 226 4.77 -6.93 2.22
CA THR A 226 5.55 -8.16 2.44
C THR A 226 6.02 -8.26 3.88
N SER A 227 6.16 -9.51 4.33
CA SER A 227 6.77 -9.85 5.60
C SER A 227 7.68 -11.07 5.41
N HIS A 228 8.90 -10.99 5.97
CA HIS A 228 9.97 -11.95 5.71
C HIS A 228 10.46 -12.57 6.99
N GLU A 229 10.58 -13.89 7.01
CA GLU A 229 11.42 -14.60 7.96
C GLU A 229 12.83 -14.64 7.39
N LEU A 230 13.78 -14.03 8.06
CA LEU A 230 15.19 -14.01 7.65
C LEU A 230 16.00 -15.17 8.25
N GLY A 231 15.37 -15.94 9.15
CA GLY A 231 16.06 -16.98 9.90
C GLY A 231 17.26 -16.39 10.66
N GLN A 232 18.40 -17.05 10.54
CA GLN A 232 19.68 -16.57 11.10
C GLN A 232 20.67 -16.10 10.03
N ASN A 233 20.23 -15.90 8.79
CA ASN A 233 21.13 -15.57 7.67
C ASN A 233 21.86 -14.24 7.91
N PHE A 234 21.11 -13.18 8.19
CA PHE A 234 21.70 -11.87 8.47
C PHE A 234 22.40 -11.82 9.83
N SER A 235 21.85 -12.45 10.87
CA SER A 235 22.51 -12.47 12.18
C SER A 235 23.87 -13.17 12.16
N LYS A 236 24.04 -14.21 11.36
CA LYS A 236 25.34 -14.87 11.14
C LYS A 236 26.27 -13.98 10.30
N ALA A 237 25.79 -13.40 9.20
CA ALA A 237 26.59 -12.55 8.31
C ALA A 237 27.14 -11.30 9.04
N PHE A 238 26.36 -10.72 9.94
CA PHE A 238 26.74 -9.54 10.73
C PHE A 238 27.24 -9.86 12.14
N GLU A 239 27.47 -11.15 12.46
CA GLU A 239 28.00 -11.62 13.74
C GLU A 239 27.18 -11.12 14.95
N ILE A 240 25.85 -11.05 14.80
CA ILE A 240 24.94 -10.69 15.88
C ILE A 240 24.82 -11.89 16.81
N GLN A 241 25.25 -11.75 18.07
CA GLN A 241 25.21 -12.82 19.06
C GLN A 241 24.69 -12.29 20.39
N PHE A 242 23.95 -13.14 21.09
CA PHE A 242 23.46 -12.89 22.43
C PHE A 242 23.78 -14.09 23.35
N SER A 243 23.94 -13.83 24.61
CA SER A 243 24.00 -14.88 25.63
C SER A 243 22.59 -15.28 26.04
N ASP A 244 22.26 -16.55 25.92
CA ASP A 244 21.01 -17.12 26.44
C ASP A 244 21.03 -17.18 28.00
N GLU A 245 19.97 -17.71 28.61
CA GLU A 245 19.83 -17.83 30.07
C GLU A 245 20.91 -18.73 30.69
N GLU A 246 21.47 -19.64 29.91
CA GLU A 246 22.53 -20.59 30.31
C GLU A 246 23.94 -20.06 29.99
N ASN A 247 24.05 -18.83 29.49
CA ASN A 247 25.30 -18.17 29.03
C ASN A 247 25.92 -18.80 27.76
N ASN A 248 25.18 -19.55 26.97
CA ASN A 248 25.63 -19.97 25.64
C ASN A 248 25.43 -18.86 24.62
N LEU A 249 26.39 -18.70 23.69
CA LEU A 249 26.27 -17.73 22.59
C LEU A 249 25.38 -18.29 21.50
N GLN A 250 24.37 -17.51 21.14
CA GLN A 250 23.37 -17.82 20.12
C GLN A 250 23.25 -16.70 19.09
N HIS A 251 22.86 -17.02 17.85
CA HIS A 251 22.43 -16.02 16.88
C HIS A 251 20.90 -15.83 16.97
N PRO A 252 20.37 -14.58 16.98
CA PRO A 252 18.94 -14.35 16.99
C PRO A 252 18.33 -14.70 15.63
N TYR A 253 17.05 -15.06 15.65
CA TYR A 253 16.19 -15.17 14.47
C TYR A 253 15.60 -13.81 14.14
N GLN A 254 15.54 -13.45 12.86
CA GLN A 254 15.19 -12.10 12.44
C GLN A 254 14.00 -12.08 11.48
N THR A 255 13.29 -10.96 11.49
CA THR A 255 12.26 -10.65 10.48
C THR A 255 12.53 -9.27 9.90
N SER A 256 12.03 -9.07 8.66
CA SER A 256 11.85 -7.74 8.09
C SER A 256 10.50 -7.68 7.36
N TRP A 257 9.89 -6.51 7.35
CA TRP A 257 8.56 -6.34 6.77
C TRP A 257 8.35 -4.88 6.34
N GLY A 258 7.55 -4.68 5.26
CA GLY A 258 7.42 -3.35 4.72
C GLY A 258 6.26 -3.13 3.76
N VAL A 259 5.85 -1.85 3.72
CA VAL A 259 4.93 -1.28 2.74
C VAL A 259 5.44 0.09 2.29
N SER A 260 5.02 0.53 1.12
CA SER A 260 5.48 1.80 0.53
C SER A 260 4.30 2.65 0.05
N THR A 261 4.62 3.82 -0.49
CA THR A 261 3.66 4.67 -1.21
C THR A 261 2.94 3.96 -2.37
N ARG A 262 3.36 2.73 -2.73
CA ARG A 262 2.61 1.84 -3.64
C ARG A 262 1.17 1.59 -3.17
N LEU A 263 0.89 1.66 -1.86
CA LEU A 263 -0.47 1.58 -1.32
C LEU A 263 -1.39 2.67 -1.86
N ILE A 264 -0.86 3.86 -2.16
CA ILE A 264 -1.65 4.93 -2.82
C ILE A 264 -2.02 4.51 -4.24
N GLY A 265 -1.07 3.94 -4.99
CA GLY A 265 -1.35 3.36 -6.31
C GLY A 265 -2.40 2.26 -6.26
N MET A 266 -2.35 1.39 -5.26
CA MET A 266 -3.37 0.35 -5.01
C MET A 266 -4.76 0.97 -4.85
N ILE A 267 -4.91 2.00 -4.02
CA ILE A 267 -6.19 2.67 -3.77
C ILE A 267 -6.74 3.28 -5.05
N ILE A 268 -5.89 3.96 -5.83
CA ILE A 268 -6.28 4.56 -7.11
C ILE A 268 -6.81 3.49 -8.06
N MET A 269 -6.05 2.41 -8.26
CA MET A 269 -6.38 1.36 -9.23
C MET A 269 -7.53 0.44 -8.78
N ALA A 270 -7.76 0.31 -7.46
CA ALA A 270 -8.86 -0.49 -6.94
C ALA A 270 -10.20 0.25 -6.97
N HIS A 271 -10.22 1.57 -6.74
CA HIS A 271 -11.45 2.31 -6.50
C HIS A 271 -11.73 3.42 -7.51
N GLY A 272 -10.71 4.03 -8.11
CA GLY A 272 -10.89 5.10 -9.10
C GLY A 272 -11.78 4.70 -10.27
N ASP A 273 -12.38 5.70 -10.91
CA ASP A 273 -13.23 5.55 -12.09
C ASP A 273 -12.96 6.68 -13.11
N ASP A 274 -13.76 6.77 -14.19
CA ASP A 274 -13.60 7.79 -15.23
C ASP A 274 -13.96 9.22 -14.77
N LYS A 275 -14.39 9.38 -13.50
CA LYS A 275 -14.63 10.69 -12.88
C LYS A 275 -13.48 11.10 -11.94
N GLY A 276 -12.57 10.20 -11.61
CA GLY A 276 -11.40 10.46 -10.77
C GLY A 276 -11.22 9.46 -9.64
N LEU A 277 -10.64 9.97 -8.53
CA LEU A 277 -10.44 9.18 -7.31
C LEU A 277 -11.79 8.79 -6.67
N ASN A 278 -11.78 7.67 -5.97
CA ASN A 278 -12.85 7.27 -5.06
C ASN A 278 -12.17 6.79 -3.76
N LEU A 279 -11.98 7.71 -2.81
CA LEU A 279 -11.14 7.46 -1.64
C LEU A 279 -11.92 6.75 -0.53
N PRO A 280 -11.34 5.69 0.07
CA PRO A 280 -11.86 5.12 1.30
C PRO A 280 -11.93 6.19 2.41
N PRO A 281 -13.04 6.32 3.14
CA PRO A 281 -13.23 7.42 4.10
C PRO A 281 -12.12 7.53 5.15
N LYS A 282 -11.53 6.43 5.60
CA LYS A 282 -10.47 6.45 6.62
C LYS A 282 -9.18 7.08 6.12
N LEU A 283 -8.90 7.00 4.81
CA LEU A 283 -7.66 7.48 4.19
C LEU A 283 -7.83 8.81 3.44
N ALA A 284 -9.08 9.26 3.18
CA ALA A 284 -9.35 10.50 2.48
C ALA A 284 -8.81 11.71 3.27
N PRO A 285 -8.07 12.66 2.65
CA PRO A 285 -7.63 13.89 3.31
C PRO A 285 -8.80 14.69 3.90
N HIS A 286 -9.91 14.74 3.17
CA HIS A 286 -11.20 15.24 3.63
C HIS A 286 -12.24 14.14 3.49
N GLN A 287 -12.90 13.79 4.59
CA GLN A 287 -13.99 12.81 4.59
C GLN A 287 -15.29 13.44 4.07
N VAL A 288 -15.44 14.73 4.38
CA VAL A 288 -16.61 15.53 4.01
C VAL A 288 -16.15 16.86 3.43
N VAL A 289 -16.72 17.24 2.30
CA VAL A 289 -16.64 18.61 1.80
C VAL A 289 -18.02 19.26 1.88
N ILE A 290 -18.10 20.47 2.44
CA ILE A 290 -19.33 21.26 2.49
C ILE A 290 -19.23 22.38 1.47
N ILE A 291 -20.22 22.49 0.59
CA ILE A 291 -20.28 23.50 -0.47
C ILE A 291 -21.51 24.37 -0.25
N PRO A 292 -21.34 25.61 0.26
CA PRO A 292 -22.42 26.58 0.31
C PRO A 292 -22.78 27.06 -1.09
N ILE A 293 -24.08 27.08 -1.38
CA ILE A 293 -24.65 27.56 -2.65
C ILE A 293 -25.30 28.91 -2.38
N THR A 294 -24.64 29.99 -2.78
CA THR A 294 -25.04 31.38 -2.51
C THR A 294 -25.41 32.08 -3.84
N PRO A 295 -26.65 31.93 -4.34
CA PRO A 295 -27.04 32.47 -5.64
C PRO A 295 -27.17 34.00 -5.66
N ASN A 296 -27.31 34.64 -4.50
CA ASN A 296 -27.44 36.08 -4.35
C ASN A 296 -26.96 36.52 -2.94
N GLU A 297 -26.72 37.86 -2.78
CA GLU A 297 -26.25 38.40 -1.49
C GLU A 297 -27.28 38.30 -0.37
N ASP A 298 -28.57 38.34 -0.66
CA ASP A 298 -29.64 38.33 0.38
C ASP A 298 -29.64 37.00 1.17
N SER A 299 -29.36 35.88 0.51
CA SER A 299 -29.33 34.56 1.13
C SER A 299 -27.94 34.14 1.63
N LYS A 300 -26.88 34.86 1.26
CA LYS A 300 -25.48 34.48 1.53
C LYS A 300 -25.22 34.34 3.02
N GLY A 301 -25.66 35.31 3.83
CA GLY A 301 -25.43 35.32 5.28
C GLY A 301 -26.01 34.06 5.97
N SER A 302 -27.28 33.75 5.70
CA SER A 302 -27.96 32.61 6.32
C SER A 302 -27.37 31.25 5.91
N VAL A 303 -26.94 31.11 4.64
CA VAL A 303 -26.29 29.90 4.14
C VAL A 303 -24.91 29.72 4.77
N LEU A 304 -24.11 30.78 4.85
CA LEU A 304 -22.77 30.71 5.47
C LEU A 304 -22.84 30.42 6.98
N ASP A 305 -23.81 31.01 7.68
CA ASP A 305 -24.04 30.76 9.11
C ASP A 305 -24.43 29.27 9.37
N ALA A 306 -25.32 28.72 8.55
CA ALA A 306 -25.68 27.31 8.62
C ALA A 306 -24.48 26.41 8.30
N THR A 307 -23.74 26.72 7.24
CA THR A 307 -22.52 26.00 6.86
C THR A 307 -21.51 25.98 7.99
N LYS A 308 -21.26 27.14 8.62
CA LYS A 308 -20.33 27.25 9.75
C LYS A 308 -20.74 26.37 10.92
N LYS A 309 -22.00 26.40 11.34
CA LYS A 309 -22.52 25.58 12.45
C LYS A 309 -22.34 24.08 12.18
N ILE A 310 -22.70 23.64 10.98
CA ILE A 310 -22.58 22.23 10.58
C ILE A 310 -21.11 21.81 10.51
N SER A 311 -20.26 22.64 9.94
CA SER A 311 -18.82 22.34 9.83
C SER A 311 -18.12 22.28 11.18
N GLU A 312 -18.46 23.16 12.12
CA GLU A 312 -17.93 23.15 13.49
C GLU A 312 -18.39 21.90 14.27
N GLU A 313 -19.62 21.45 14.06
CA GLU A 313 -20.12 20.23 14.66
C GLU A 313 -19.42 19.00 14.10
N LEU A 314 -19.37 18.83 12.78
CA LEU A 314 -18.75 17.71 12.10
C LEU A 314 -17.24 17.67 12.32
N GLY A 315 -16.57 18.84 12.39
CA GLY A 315 -15.13 18.95 12.60
C GLY A 315 -14.61 18.38 13.91
N LYS A 316 -15.50 18.09 14.88
CA LYS A 316 -15.15 17.41 16.14
C LYS A 316 -14.82 15.93 15.94
N SER A 317 -15.34 15.31 14.87
CA SER A 317 -15.24 13.86 14.65
C SER A 317 -14.72 13.50 13.25
N PHE A 318 -14.80 14.40 12.29
CA PHE A 318 -14.48 14.15 10.89
C PHE A 318 -13.51 15.20 10.34
N ARG A 319 -12.76 14.82 9.30
CA ARG A 319 -11.94 15.75 8.49
C ARG A 319 -12.85 16.45 7.49
N VAL A 320 -13.26 17.66 7.84
CA VAL A 320 -14.20 18.49 7.06
C VAL A 320 -13.46 19.62 6.37
N TYR A 321 -13.82 19.86 5.12
CA TYR A 321 -13.39 21.04 4.38
C TYR A 321 -14.63 21.84 3.92
N VAL A 322 -14.61 23.18 4.09
CA VAL A 322 -15.66 24.06 3.57
C VAL A 322 -15.11 24.76 2.33
N ASP A 323 -15.77 24.56 1.19
CA ASP A 323 -15.42 25.26 -0.04
C ASP A 323 -16.33 26.47 -0.27
N ASP A 324 -15.96 27.56 0.32
CA ASP A 324 -16.65 28.86 0.28
C ASP A 324 -16.09 29.84 -0.77
N ARG A 325 -15.26 29.36 -1.73
CA ARG A 325 -14.69 30.20 -2.80
C ARG A 325 -15.80 30.85 -3.63
N ASP A 326 -15.89 32.18 -3.58
CA ASP A 326 -16.96 32.96 -4.23
C ASP A 326 -16.83 33.07 -5.77
N ASN A 327 -15.61 32.98 -6.28
CA ASN A 327 -15.28 33.18 -7.69
C ASN A 327 -15.39 31.91 -8.53
N ILE A 328 -15.88 30.82 -7.95
CA ILE A 328 -15.99 29.50 -8.60
C ILE A 328 -17.42 29.02 -8.52
N SER A 329 -17.95 28.57 -9.68
CA SER A 329 -19.32 28.07 -9.73
C SER A 329 -19.49 26.77 -8.92
N PRO A 330 -20.67 26.50 -8.32
CA PRO A 330 -20.93 25.27 -7.61
C PRO A 330 -20.65 24.01 -8.45
N GLY A 331 -21.01 24.02 -9.74
CA GLY A 331 -20.76 22.90 -10.65
C GLY A 331 -19.28 22.59 -10.83
N PHE A 332 -18.42 23.61 -10.88
CA PHE A 332 -16.97 23.40 -10.95
C PHE A 332 -16.43 22.79 -9.65
N LYS A 333 -16.88 23.31 -8.48
CA LYS A 333 -16.53 22.73 -7.18
C LYS A 333 -16.95 21.26 -7.07
N PHE A 334 -18.16 20.92 -7.55
CA PHE A 334 -18.65 19.54 -7.54
C PHE A 334 -17.73 18.61 -8.32
N ASN A 335 -17.35 19.01 -9.55
CA ASN A 335 -16.45 18.22 -10.38
C ASN A 335 -15.03 18.12 -9.79
N GLU A 336 -14.51 19.20 -9.21
CA GLU A 336 -13.19 19.19 -8.58
C GLU A 336 -13.13 18.23 -7.40
N TRP A 337 -14.14 18.24 -6.52
CA TRP A 337 -14.18 17.35 -5.37
C TRP A 337 -14.56 15.91 -5.73
N GLU A 338 -15.32 15.71 -6.82
CA GLU A 338 -15.55 14.38 -7.40
C GLU A 338 -14.24 13.80 -7.95
N LEU A 339 -13.47 14.58 -8.71
CA LEU A 339 -12.14 14.19 -9.20
C LEU A 339 -11.17 13.85 -8.06
N LYS A 340 -11.16 14.64 -6.99
CA LYS A 340 -10.34 14.41 -5.79
C LYS A 340 -10.84 13.25 -4.92
N GLY A 341 -11.98 12.68 -5.24
CA GLY A 341 -12.50 11.47 -4.60
C GLY A 341 -12.96 11.66 -3.16
N VAL A 342 -13.41 12.86 -2.78
CA VAL A 342 -13.93 13.09 -1.42
C VAL A 342 -15.17 12.23 -1.20
N PRO A 343 -15.20 11.38 -0.16
CA PRO A 343 -16.27 10.39 0.02
C PRO A 343 -17.67 10.96 0.08
N LEU A 344 -17.85 12.09 0.81
CA LEU A 344 -19.14 12.72 0.98
C LEU A 344 -19.09 14.21 0.70
N ARG A 345 -19.96 14.68 -0.19
CA ARG A 345 -20.23 16.10 -0.43
C ARG A 345 -21.55 16.49 0.22
N ILE A 346 -21.54 17.59 0.97
CA ILE A 346 -22.72 18.23 1.55
C ILE A 346 -22.95 19.55 0.84
N GLU A 347 -24.16 19.74 0.30
CA GLU A 347 -24.57 20.96 -0.37
C GLU A 347 -25.59 21.68 0.53
N ILE A 348 -25.43 23.01 0.66
CA ILE A 348 -26.31 23.84 1.48
C ILE A 348 -26.67 25.09 0.69
N GLY A 349 -27.94 25.23 0.33
CA GLY A 349 -28.48 26.39 -0.32
C GLY A 349 -29.59 27.09 0.47
N PRO A 350 -30.17 28.20 -0.03
CA PRO A 350 -31.22 28.95 0.68
C PRO A 350 -32.45 28.10 1.07
N ARG A 351 -32.91 27.26 0.15
CA ARG A 351 -34.04 26.35 0.40
C ARG A 351 -33.74 25.32 1.46
N ASP A 352 -32.49 24.86 1.52
CA ASP A 352 -32.07 23.88 2.52
C ASP A 352 -32.08 24.51 3.92
N VAL A 353 -31.64 25.78 4.03
CA VAL A 353 -31.69 26.54 5.28
C VAL A 353 -33.14 26.76 5.74
N GLU A 354 -34.04 27.13 4.84
CA GLU A 354 -35.47 27.31 5.14
C GLU A 354 -36.10 26.01 5.65
N ASN A 355 -35.78 24.87 5.02
CA ASN A 355 -36.30 23.56 5.40
C ASN A 355 -35.51 22.87 6.52
N LYS A 356 -34.45 23.48 7.01
CA LYS A 356 -33.51 22.88 8.00
C LYS A 356 -32.96 21.52 7.54
N THR A 357 -32.56 21.44 6.27
CA THR A 357 -31.98 20.25 5.65
C THR A 357 -30.65 20.57 4.99
N VAL A 358 -29.89 19.54 4.66
CA VAL A 358 -28.71 19.55 3.77
C VAL A 358 -28.91 18.49 2.69
N VAL A 359 -28.20 18.64 1.58
CA VAL A 359 -28.17 17.61 0.53
C VAL A 359 -26.86 16.83 0.62
N PHE A 360 -26.94 15.52 0.79
CA PHE A 360 -25.80 14.60 0.70
C PHE A 360 -25.64 14.09 -0.73
N SER A 361 -24.38 13.97 -1.15
CA SER A 361 -23.98 13.36 -2.42
C SER A 361 -22.76 12.47 -2.19
N ARG A 362 -22.94 11.16 -2.35
CA ARG A 362 -21.89 10.16 -2.16
C ARG A 362 -21.00 10.05 -3.39
N ARG A 363 -19.67 9.86 -3.19
CA ARG A 363 -18.72 9.70 -4.29
C ARG A 363 -18.82 8.31 -4.97
N ASP A 364 -19.22 7.28 -4.25
CA ASP A 364 -19.37 5.92 -4.77
C ASP A 364 -20.62 5.74 -5.66
N GLY A 365 -21.41 6.79 -5.83
CA GLY A 365 -22.55 6.84 -6.76
C GLY A 365 -23.79 6.07 -6.31
N VAL A 366 -23.78 5.51 -5.11
CA VAL A 366 -24.95 4.82 -4.54
C VAL A 366 -25.96 5.86 -4.01
N ASP A 367 -27.26 5.61 -4.18
CA ASP A 367 -28.39 6.42 -3.69
C ASP A 367 -28.51 7.84 -4.27
N GLY A 368 -27.64 8.28 -5.15
CA GLY A 368 -27.72 9.63 -5.76
C GLY A 368 -27.58 10.76 -4.73
N LYS A 369 -28.49 11.77 -4.81
CA LYS A 369 -28.58 12.86 -3.85
C LYS A 369 -29.80 12.67 -2.95
N PHE A 370 -29.62 12.92 -1.64
CA PHE A 370 -30.72 12.80 -0.67
C PHE A 370 -30.62 13.87 0.43
N ASN A 371 -31.78 14.25 0.98
CA ASN A 371 -31.89 15.29 1.99
C ASN A 371 -31.77 14.71 3.40
N ILE A 372 -31.06 15.43 4.29
CA ILE A 372 -30.89 15.09 5.71
C ILE A 372 -31.28 16.30 6.55
N ASN A 373 -32.03 16.11 7.62
CA ASN A 373 -32.34 17.17 8.57
C ASN A 373 -31.07 17.62 9.32
N PHE A 374 -30.98 18.90 9.68
CA PHE A 374 -29.83 19.45 10.40
C PHE A 374 -29.50 18.68 11.67
N ASP A 375 -30.53 18.28 12.44
CA ASP A 375 -30.34 17.57 13.70
C ASP A 375 -29.75 16.15 13.53
N ASP A 376 -29.87 15.56 12.35
CA ASP A 376 -29.41 14.21 12.03
C ASP A 376 -28.07 14.17 11.29
N VAL A 377 -27.53 15.33 10.90
CA VAL A 377 -26.36 15.41 9.99
C VAL A 377 -25.18 14.62 10.53
N SER A 378 -24.81 14.79 11.80
CA SER A 378 -23.62 14.14 12.38
C SER A 378 -23.74 12.62 12.39
N SER A 379 -24.88 12.09 12.83
CA SER A 379 -25.15 10.64 12.84
C SER A 379 -25.20 10.06 11.44
N LYS A 380 -25.82 10.78 10.50
CA LYS A 380 -25.94 10.34 9.10
C LYS A 380 -24.63 10.43 8.31
N VAL A 381 -23.75 11.37 8.65
CA VAL A 381 -22.37 11.38 8.11
C VAL A 381 -21.62 10.13 8.50
N SER A 382 -21.64 9.74 9.80
CA SER A 382 -20.98 8.51 10.28
C SER A 382 -21.50 7.28 9.54
N GLU A 383 -22.81 7.08 9.53
CA GLU A 383 -23.47 5.96 8.85
C GLU A 383 -23.12 5.92 7.34
N THR A 384 -23.14 7.08 6.67
CA THR A 384 -22.86 7.18 5.25
C THR A 384 -21.39 6.84 4.93
N LEU A 385 -20.44 7.32 5.73
CA LEU A 385 -19.02 7.02 5.54
C LEU A 385 -18.73 5.53 5.77
N ASP A 386 -19.35 4.90 6.79
CA ASP A 386 -19.23 3.46 7.01
C ASP A 386 -19.82 2.65 5.84
N ASN A 387 -20.97 3.08 5.32
CA ASN A 387 -21.59 2.46 4.15
C ASN A 387 -20.74 2.61 2.88
N ILE A 388 -20.11 3.78 2.66
CA ILE A 388 -19.17 3.98 1.54
C ILE A 388 -17.99 3.02 1.66
N HIS A 389 -17.40 2.91 2.84
CA HIS A 389 -16.28 2.00 3.06
C HIS A 389 -16.66 0.54 2.75
N ASN A 390 -17.79 0.08 3.29
CA ASN A 390 -18.27 -1.28 3.08
C ASN A 390 -18.59 -1.55 1.60
N ASN A 391 -19.19 -0.59 0.91
CA ASN A 391 -19.48 -0.70 -0.52
C ASN A 391 -18.20 -0.82 -1.37
N LEU A 392 -17.18 -0.03 -1.08
CA LEU A 392 -15.88 -0.12 -1.76
C LEU A 392 -15.21 -1.48 -1.51
N LEU A 393 -15.23 -1.97 -0.26
CA LEU A 393 -14.65 -3.27 0.08
C LEU A 393 -15.38 -4.42 -0.62
N GLU A 394 -16.71 -4.43 -0.57
CA GLU A 394 -17.52 -5.47 -1.23
C GLU A 394 -17.36 -5.42 -2.77
N SER A 395 -17.26 -4.22 -3.35
CA SER A 395 -16.95 -4.08 -4.78
C SER A 395 -15.59 -4.69 -5.13
N SER A 396 -14.58 -4.46 -4.31
CA SER A 396 -13.24 -5.06 -4.50
C SER A 396 -13.26 -6.59 -4.35
N LYS A 397 -14.00 -7.12 -3.36
CA LYS A 397 -14.16 -8.57 -3.15
C LYS A 397 -14.86 -9.23 -4.34
N ASN A 398 -15.96 -8.64 -4.80
CA ASN A 398 -16.73 -9.16 -5.91
C ASN A 398 -15.92 -9.12 -7.21
N PHE A 399 -15.24 -8.01 -7.48
CA PHE A 399 -14.37 -7.89 -8.64
C PHE A 399 -13.29 -8.98 -8.67
N ARG A 400 -12.60 -9.21 -7.54
CA ARG A 400 -11.61 -10.29 -7.43
C ARG A 400 -12.24 -11.65 -7.67
N LYS A 401 -13.40 -11.93 -7.05
CA LYS A 401 -14.09 -13.22 -7.16
C LYS A 401 -14.51 -13.50 -8.60
N GLU A 402 -15.10 -12.54 -9.28
CA GLU A 402 -15.57 -12.65 -10.66
C GLU A 402 -14.43 -12.82 -11.67
N ASN A 403 -13.26 -12.31 -11.36
CA ASN A 403 -12.06 -12.37 -12.20
C ASN A 403 -11.01 -13.37 -11.70
N THR A 404 -11.41 -14.34 -10.90
CA THR A 404 -10.57 -15.46 -10.46
C THR A 404 -11.09 -16.75 -11.10
N VAL A 405 -10.20 -17.46 -11.80
CA VAL A 405 -10.52 -18.72 -12.48
C VAL A 405 -9.67 -19.84 -11.88
N HIS A 406 -10.28 -21.01 -11.63
CA HIS A 406 -9.56 -22.22 -11.23
C HIS A 406 -9.35 -23.15 -12.41
N VAL A 407 -8.17 -23.75 -12.53
CA VAL A 407 -7.81 -24.66 -13.62
C VAL A 407 -7.17 -25.93 -13.06
N ASP A 408 -7.42 -27.07 -13.75
CA ASP A 408 -7.01 -28.41 -13.32
C ASP A 408 -5.91 -29.02 -14.23
N SER A 409 -5.44 -28.28 -15.25
CA SER A 409 -4.37 -28.74 -16.14
C SER A 409 -3.36 -27.63 -16.47
N TYR A 410 -2.14 -28.02 -16.86
CA TYR A 410 -1.12 -27.08 -17.28
C TYR A 410 -1.52 -26.33 -18.56
N GLU A 411 -2.14 -27.04 -19.52
CA GLU A 411 -2.63 -26.45 -20.76
C GLU A 411 -3.68 -25.37 -20.51
N ASP A 412 -4.63 -25.63 -19.60
CA ASP A 412 -5.64 -24.66 -19.21
C ASP A 412 -5.04 -23.46 -18.48
N LEU A 413 -3.99 -23.66 -17.64
CA LEU A 413 -3.25 -22.59 -16.99
C LEU A 413 -2.62 -21.65 -18.03
N ILE A 414 -1.88 -22.20 -18.99
CA ILE A 414 -1.23 -21.40 -20.06
C ILE A 414 -2.27 -20.70 -20.93
N SER A 415 -3.35 -21.41 -21.29
CA SER A 415 -4.45 -20.84 -22.08
C SER A 415 -5.13 -19.68 -21.35
N ALA A 416 -5.47 -19.84 -20.06
CA ALA A 416 -6.07 -18.80 -19.25
C ALA A 416 -5.14 -17.58 -19.11
N LEU A 417 -3.86 -17.77 -18.81
CA LEU A 417 -2.88 -16.69 -18.61
C LEU A 417 -2.53 -15.93 -19.90
N ASN A 418 -2.69 -16.52 -21.06
CA ASN A 418 -2.52 -15.85 -22.36
C ASN A 418 -3.74 -15.03 -22.77
N GLY A 419 -4.90 -15.23 -22.15
CA GLY A 419 -6.07 -14.36 -22.27
C GLY A 419 -5.89 -13.06 -21.48
N ASP A 420 -7.01 -12.51 -21.02
CA ASP A 420 -7.04 -11.38 -20.08
C ASP A 420 -7.61 -11.85 -18.73
N PRO A 421 -6.90 -12.74 -18.03
CA PRO A 421 -7.34 -13.24 -16.76
C PRO A 421 -6.94 -12.28 -15.65
N GLY A 422 -7.70 -12.29 -14.58
CA GLY A 422 -7.26 -11.73 -13.31
C GLY A 422 -6.31 -12.69 -12.59
N PHE A 423 -6.82 -13.39 -11.59
CA PHE A 423 -6.10 -14.46 -10.92
C PHE A 423 -6.45 -15.81 -11.54
N VAL A 424 -5.43 -16.61 -11.84
CA VAL A 424 -5.62 -18.02 -12.20
C VAL A 424 -5.09 -18.85 -11.05
N THR A 425 -5.97 -19.68 -10.47
CA THR A 425 -5.62 -20.57 -9.36
C THR A 425 -5.49 -22.01 -9.86
N CYS A 426 -4.52 -22.73 -9.32
CA CYS A 426 -4.35 -24.16 -9.54
C CYS A 426 -3.58 -24.76 -8.37
N PHE A 427 -3.57 -26.11 -8.27
CA PHE A 427 -2.67 -26.79 -7.35
C PHE A 427 -1.30 -26.96 -8.01
N TRP A 428 -0.25 -26.43 -7.38
CA TRP A 428 1.10 -26.33 -7.95
C TRP A 428 2.15 -26.97 -7.04
N ASP A 429 2.99 -27.82 -7.61
CA ASP A 429 4.20 -28.33 -6.96
C ASP A 429 5.32 -27.27 -7.02
N GLU A 430 6.08 -27.11 -5.95
CA GLU A 430 7.14 -26.10 -5.83
C GLU A 430 8.35 -26.44 -6.73
N ASN A 431 8.20 -26.32 -8.03
CA ASN A 431 9.25 -26.56 -9.04
C ASN A 431 9.62 -25.24 -9.75
N SER A 432 10.83 -24.78 -9.53
CA SER A 432 11.32 -23.50 -10.06
C SER A 432 11.42 -23.48 -11.58
N ASP A 433 11.82 -24.59 -12.21
CA ASP A 433 11.98 -24.67 -13.67
C ASP A 433 10.62 -24.53 -14.38
N ASP A 434 9.56 -25.05 -13.79
CA ASP A 434 8.21 -24.95 -14.34
C ASP A 434 7.64 -23.52 -14.15
N GLU A 435 7.93 -22.82 -13.05
CA GLU A 435 7.58 -21.41 -12.87
C GLU A 435 8.22 -20.53 -13.95
N ASP A 436 9.49 -20.75 -14.26
CA ASP A 436 10.20 -20.01 -15.30
C ASP A 436 9.62 -20.26 -16.70
N LYS A 437 9.13 -21.49 -16.98
CA LYS A 437 8.42 -21.81 -18.22
C LYS A 437 7.12 -21.03 -18.33
N VAL A 438 6.28 -21.03 -17.27
CA VAL A 438 5.03 -20.26 -17.25
C VAL A 438 5.31 -18.79 -17.50
N LYS A 439 6.32 -18.22 -16.84
CA LYS A 439 6.72 -16.81 -17.01
C LYS A 439 7.20 -16.51 -18.44
N ALA A 440 7.97 -17.41 -19.04
CA ALA A 440 8.44 -17.26 -20.41
C ALA A 440 7.28 -17.28 -21.43
N GLU A 441 6.31 -18.18 -21.25
CA GLU A 441 5.19 -18.39 -22.18
C GLU A 441 4.07 -17.35 -22.03
N THR A 442 3.86 -16.79 -20.82
CA THR A 442 2.66 -15.99 -20.53
C THR A 442 2.93 -14.58 -20.00
N LYS A 443 4.17 -14.29 -19.56
CA LYS A 443 4.54 -13.10 -18.78
C LYS A 443 3.91 -13.03 -17.38
N ALA A 444 3.11 -14.01 -16.97
CA ALA A 444 2.59 -14.12 -15.62
C ALA A 444 3.60 -14.79 -14.70
N THR A 445 3.51 -14.50 -13.40
CA THR A 445 4.33 -15.15 -12.36
C THR A 445 3.43 -15.82 -11.33
N LEU A 446 3.98 -16.79 -10.62
CA LEU A 446 3.35 -17.31 -9.41
C LEU A 446 3.38 -16.21 -8.35
N ARG A 447 2.19 -15.72 -7.97
CA ARG A 447 2.09 -14.62 -7.00
C ARG A 447 2.34 -15.08 -5.57
N CYS A 448 1.67 -16.15 -5.20
CA CYS A 448 1.83 -16.80 -3.90
C CYS A 448 1.10 -18.13 -3.86
N TYR A 449 1.46 -18.96 -2.89
CA TYR A 449 0.62 -20.04 -2.37
C TYR A 449 -0.31 -19.47 -1.31
N VAL A 450 -1.59 -19.76 -1.39
CA VAL A 450 -2.61 -19.21 -0.48
C VAL A 450 -2.36 -19.70 0.94
N LEU A 451 -2.20 -18.79 1.90
CA LEU A 451 -1.76 -19.12 3.26
C LEU A 451 -2.82 -19.87 4.06
N ASP A 452 -4.09 -19.47 3.92
CA ASP A 452 -5.19 -20.00 4.72
C ASP A 452 -5.85 -21.24 4.07
N GLU A 453 -5.23 -21.85 3.05
CA GLU A 453 -5.74 -23.03 2.36
C GLU A 453 -4.84 -24.26 2.63
N GLU A 454 -5.34 -25.17 3.46
CA GLU A 454 -4.61 -26.39 3.82
C GLU A 454 -4.85 -27.54 2.83
N LYS A 455 -5.82 -27.39 1.93
CA LYS A 455 -6.15 -28.41 0.94
C LYS A 455 -5.00 -28.57 -0.04
N THR A 456 -4.65 -29.83 -0.29
CA THR A 456 -3.71 -30.20 -1.35
C THR A 456 -4.40 -31.13 -2.34
N GLU A 457 -4.13 -30.93 -3.62
CA GLU A 457 -4.63 -31.78 -4.69
C GLU A 457 -3.49 -32.13 -5.66
N LYS A 458 -3.75 -32.95 -6.65
CA LYS A 458 -2.81 -33.30 -7.71
C LYS A 458 -2.28 -32.01 -8.39
N ALA A 459 -0.98 -31.84 -8.44
CA ALA A 459 -0.37 -30.68 -9.04
C ALA A 459 -0.51 -30.66 -10.56
N VAL A 460 -0.82 -29.50 -11.14
CA VAL A 460 -0.98 -29.34 -12.59
C VAL A 460 0.35 -29.41 -13.35
N ASN A 461 1.46 -29.07 -12.69
CA ASN A 461 2.81 -29.15 -13.27
C ASN A 461 3.51 -30.48 -13.02
N ASN A 462 2.99 -31.33 -12.13
CA ASN A 462 3.57 -32.63 -11.84
C ASN A 462 2.50 -33.63 -11.37
N GLU A 463 2.04 -34.46 -12.27
CA GLU A 463 0.96 -35.43 -12.03
C GLU A 463 1.22 -36.44 -10.92
N ASN A 464 2.47 -36.59 -10.51
CA ASN A 464 2.86 -37.56 -9.48
C ASN A 464 2.98 -36.96 -8.08
N THR A 465 2.73 -35.66 -7.92
CA THR A 465 2.86 -34.94 -6.64
C THR A 465 1.56 -34.24 -6.24
N GLN A 466 1.47 -33.93 -4.95
CA GLN A 466 0.43 -33.07 -4.41
C GLN A 466 0.93 -31.62 -4.45
N GLY A 467 0.13 -30.69 -4.97
CA GLY A 467 0.39 -29.27 -5.01
C GLY A 467 -0.36 -28.51 -3.92
N LYS A 468 0.12 -27.32 -3.61
CA LYS A 468 -0.60 -26.33 -2.80
C LYS A 468 -1.38 -25.38 -3.71
N LEU A 469 -2.46 -24.80 -3.22
CA LEU A 469 -3.23 -23.82 -3.99
C LEU A 469 -2.38 -22.60 -4.27
N ALA A 470 -2.07 -22.36 -5.54
CA ALA A 470 -1.24 -21.28 -6.02
C ALA A 470 -2.07 -20.28 -6.85
N ILE A 471 -1.61 -19.01 -6.87
CA ILE A 471 -2.17 -17.94 -7.69
C ILE A 471 -1.13 -17.51 -8.69
N PHE A 472 -1.50 -17.51 -9.97
CA PHE A 472 -0.75 -16.93 -11.08
C PHE A 472 -1.45 -15.70 -11.60
N SER A 473 -0.69 -14.66 -11.98
CA SER A 473 -1.21 -13.45 -12.61
C SER A 473 -0.08 -12.64 -13.26
N LYS A 474 -0.43 -11.82 -14.24
CA LYS A 474 0.41 -10.70 -14.67
C LYS A 474 0.45 -9.67 -13.52
N ALA A 475 1.57 -8.99 -13.31
CA ALA A 475 1.76 -8.13 -12.13
C ALA A 475 2.44 -6.80 -12.47
N TYR A 476 2.33 -5.85 -11.55
CA TYR A 476 3.02 -4.56 -11.59
C TYR A 476 4.46 -4.64 -11.11
#